data_dbb88f12e441bc415989aaf5bfb882d0
#
_entry.id   dbb88f12e441bc415989aaf5bfb882d0
#
_cell.length_a   1.000
_cell.length_b   1.000
_cell.length_c   1.000
_cell.angle_alpha   90.00
_cell.angle_beta   90.00
_cell.angle_gamma   90.00
#
_symmetry.space_group_name_H-M   'P 1'
#
loop_
_entity.id
_entity.type
_entity.pdbx_description
1 polymer ?
#
loop_
_entity_poly.entity_id
_entity_poly.type
_entity_poly.pdbx_seq_one_letter_code
_entity_poly.pdbx_strand_id
1 'polypeptide(L)'
;MGRMWKYALILAALVVPALVPSRANAWTHPREGFGLGIGSGTGATGISAKMMVPPGAFQGVLGWWGHTDSNGPGTGQYGHIDGIALSIDYLFEMPALATTQYFNLDWNFGLGGGVGVPTAGGTPGVAVAGVAGLEFNFTKLPLDLTIEYRPAVGLLPGVGIGLIGFTAHLRVWF
;
A
#
# COMPACT_ATOMS: atom_id res chain seq x y z
N MET A 1 -10.52 30.90 -0.79
CA MET A 1 -11.30 29.69 -0.40
C MET A 1 -12.02 28.96 -1.55
N GLY A 2 -12.04 29.44 -2.79
CA GLY A 2 -12.90 28.91 -3.87
C GLY A 2 -12.35 27.79 -4.76
N ARG A 3 -11.06 27.43 -4.73
CA ARG A 3 -10.48 26.45 -5.66
C ARG A 3 -10.49 25.00 -5.17
N MET A 4 -10.32 24.77 -3.90
CA MET A 4 -10.29 23.40 -3.34
C MET A 4 -11.64 22.65 -3.42
N TRP A 5 -12.76 23.38 -3.33
CA TRP A 5 -14.11 22.80 -3.45
C TRP A 5 -14.42 22.21 -4.84
N LYS A 6 -13.84 22.78 -5.89
CA LYS A 6 -14.05 22.27 -7.26
C LYS A 6 -13.40 20.89 -7.45
N TYR A 7 -12.24 20.65 -6.88
CA TYR A 7 -11.57 19.35 -6.97
C TYR A 7 -12.22 18.28 -6.07
N ALA A 8 -12.74 18.68 -4.91
CA ALA A 8 -13.52 17.79 -4.04
C ALA A 8 -14.82 17.33 -4.73
N LEU A 9 -15.50 18.22 -5.46
CA LEU A 9 -16.70 17.88 -6.22
C LEU A 9 -16.40 16.99 -7.44
N ILE A 10 -15.26 17.19 -8.11
CA ILE A 10 -14.85 16.33 -9.23
C ILE A 10 -14.48 14.94 -8.71
N LEU A 11 -13.79 14.84 -7.57
CA LEU A 11 -13.48 13.55 -6.93
C LEU A 11 -14.75 12.85 -6.47
N ALA A 12 -15.69 13.57 -5.86
CA ALA A 12 -16.99 13.04 -5.47
C ALA A 12 -17.82 12.59 -6.68
N ALA A 13 -17.80 13.34 -7.77
CA ALA A 13 -18.53 12.98 -9.00
C ALA A 13 -17.94 11.76 -9.73
N LEU A 14 -16.66 11.46 -9.54
CA LEU A 14 -16.01 10.26 -10.07
C LEU A 14 -16.26 9.02 -9.18
N VAL A 15 -16.48 9.21 -7.88
CA VAL A 15 -16.68 8.12 -6.92
C VAL A 15 -18.17 7.73 -6.81
N VAL A 16 -19.10 8.68 -6.92
CA VAL A 16 -20.54 8.43 -6.73
C VAL A 16 -21.15 7.45 -7.76
N PRO A 17 -20.81 7.46 -9.07
CA PRO A 17 -21.35 6.47 -9.99
C PRO A 17 -20.84 5.05 -9.76
N ALA A 18 -19.69 4.89 -9.08
CA ALA A 18 -19.12 3.58 -8.75
C ALA A 18 -19.82 2.91 -7.55
N LEU A 19 -20.58 3.68 -6.77
CA LEU A 19 -21.28 3.21 -5.57
C LEU A 19 -22.71 2.69 -5.83
N VAL A 20 -23.15 2.59 -7.08
CA VAL A 20 -24.40 1.92 -7.40
C VAL A 20 -24.19 0.43 -7.18
N PRO A 21 -24.83 -0.18 -6.16
CA PRO A 21 -24.70 -1.62 -5.94
C PRO A 21 -25.36 -2.35 -7.11
N SER A 22 -24.60 -2.72 -8.12
CA SER A 22 -24.98 -3.84 -8.94
C SER A 22 -25.04 -5.02 -7.96
N ARG A 23 -26.10 -5.80 -7.97
CA ARG A 23 -26.26 -7.01 -7.15
C ARG A 23 -25.05 -7.92 -7.41
N ALA A 24 -23.95 -7.64 -6.76
CA ALA A 24 -22.79 -8.48 -6.79
C ALA A 24 -23.15 -9.71 -5.95
N ASN A 25 -23.23 -10.86 -6.58
CA ASN A 25 -23.01 -12.11 -5.89
C ASN A 25 -21.75 -11.91 -5.04
N ALA A 26 -21.75 -12.44 -3.81
CA ALA A 26 -20.60 -12.34 -2.92
C ALA A 26 -19.33 -12.68 -3.71
N TRP A 27 -18.57 -11.64 -4.02
CA TRP A 27 -17.42 -11.76 -4.89
C TRP A 27 -16.27 -12.24 -4.01
N THR A 28 -15.88 -13.48 -4.19
CA THR A 28 -14.64 -13.99 -3.67
C THR A 28 -13.53 -13.33 -4.47
N HIS A 29 -12.52 -12.80 -3.80
CA HIS A 29 -11.33 -12.26 -4.44
C HIS A 29 -10.90 -13.23 -5.55
N PRO A 30 -10.77 -12.81 -6.83
CA PRO A 30 -10.57 -13.76 -7.94
C PRO A 30 -9.21 -14.44 -7.88
N ARG A 31 -8.41 -14.09 -6.88
CA ARG A 31 -7.03 -14.46 -6.79
C ARG A 31 -6.78 -15.21 -5.51
N GLU A 32 -7.05 -16.49 -5.58
CA GLU A 32 -6.45 -17.43 -4.66
C GLU A 32 -5.00 -17.56 -5.09
N GLY A 33 -4.05 -17.41 -4.18
CA GLY A 33 -2.66 -17.67 -4.50
C GLY A 33 -1.71 -16.53 -4.15
N PHE A 34 -0.79 -16.27 -5.05
CA PHE A 34 0.37 -15.43 -4.80
C PHE A 34 0.53 -14.36 -5.89
N GLY A 35 0.61 -13.11 -5.48
CA GLY A 35 0.92 -11.97 -6.35
C GLY A 35 2.38 -11.56 -6.17
N LEU A 36 3.08 -11.32 -7.27
CA LEU A 36 4.46 -10.84 -7.28
C LEU A 36 4.60 -9.65 -8.22
N GLY A 37 5.38 -8.67 -7.83
CA GLY A 37 5.60 -7.47 -8.64
C GLY A 37 6.55 -6.48 -8.01
N ILE A 38 6.27 -5.21 -8.21
CA ILE A 38 7.02 -4.11 -7.65
C ILE A 38 6.12 -3.25 -6.78
N GLY A 39 6.70 -2.59 -5.79
CA GLY A 39 5.93 -1.71 -4.92
C GLY A 39 6.76 -1.07 -3.84
N SER A 40 6.07 -0.35 -2.97
CA SER A 40 6.68 0.25 -1.78
C SER A 40 5.84 -0.06 -0.55
N GLY A 41 6.52 -0.28 0.56
CA GLY A 41 5.95 -0.56 1.87
C GLY A 41 6.51 0.41 2.91
N THR A 42 6.46 0.03 4.17
CA THR A 42 6.97 0.84 5.27
C THR A 42 8.51 0.90 5.21
N GLY A 43 9.04 1.99 4.64
CA GLY A 43 10.48 2.20 4.49
C GLY A 43 11.17 1.34 3.42
N ALA A 44 10.47 0.48 2.71
CA ALA A 44 11.04 -0.40 1.70
C ALA A 44 10.43 -0.10 0.32
N THR A 45 11.27 -0.11 -0.72
CA THR A 45 10.81 -0.01 -2.11
C THR A 45 11.55 -1.05 -2.95
N GLY A 46 10.83 -1.87 -3.70
CA GLY A 46 11.43 -2.94 -4.48
C GLY A 46 10.44 -4.01 -4.91
N ILE A 47 10.81 -5.27 -4.69
CA ILE A 47 9.97 -6.42 -5.03
C ILE A 47 8.83 -6.51 -4.02
N SER A 48 7.61 -6.52 -4.52
CA SER A 48 6.39 -6.66 -3.74
C SER A 48 5.80 -8.05 -3.93
N ALA A 49 5.38 -8.65 -2.85
CA ALA A 49 4.67 -9.93 -2.84
C ALA A 49 3.41 -9.82 -1.98
N LYS A 50 2.33 -10.51 -2.39
CA LYS A 50 1.10 -10.61 -1.61
C LYS A 50 0.60 -12.05 -1.67
N MET A 51 0.21 -12.60 -0.53
CA MET A 51 -0.35 -13.94 -0.41
C MET A 51 -1.68 -13.89 0.33
N MET A 52 -2.71 -14.41 -0.29
CA MET A 52 -4.03 -14.49 0.33
C MET A 52 -4.03 -15.57 1.40
N VAL A 53 -4.41 -15.19 2.60
CA VAL A 53 -4.54 -16.09 3.78
C VAL A 53 -5.85 -15.70 4.48
N PRO A 54 -6.99 -16.28 4.07
CA PRO A 54 -8.28 -15.89 4.62
C PRO A 54 -8.30 -15.86 6.15
N PRO A 55 -8.88 -14.84 6.78
CA PRO A 55 -9.73 -13.81 6.18
C PRO A 55 -8.99 -12.56 5.62
N GLY A 56 -7.70 -12.62 5.44
CA GLY A 56 -6.90 -11.49 4.98
C GLY A 56 -5.79 -11.89 4.03
N ALA A 57 -4.72 -11.09 4.02
CA ALA A 57 -3.53 -11.33 3.22
C ALA A 57 -2.26 -10.91 3.97
N PHE A 58 -1.16 -11.62 3.73
CA PHE A 58 0.18 -11.11 4.01
C PHE A 58 0.71 -10.39 2.78
N GLN A 59 1.26 -9.22 2.99
CA GLN A 59 1.96 -8.44 1.98
C GLN A 59 3.37 -8.14 2.45
N GLY A 60 4.33 -8.19 1.53
CA GLY A 60 5.72 -7.88 1.84
C GLY A 60 6.39 -7.09 0.73
N VAL A 61 7.37 -6.29 1.08
CA VAL A 61 8.25 -5.60 0.15
C VAL A 61 9.70 -5.81 0.59
N LEU A 62 10.50 -6.33 -0.32
CA LEU A 62 11.95 -6.44 -0.15
C LEU A 62 12.64 -5.53 -1.17
N GLY A 63 13.52 -4.69 -0.71
CA GLY A 63 14.20 -3.76 -1.62
C GLY A 63 15.13 -2.80 -0.91
N TRP A 64 15.10 -1.59 -1.35
CA TRP A 64 15.97 -0.53 -0.85
C TRP A 64 15.30 0.28 0.25
N TRP A 65 16.12 0.65 1.23
CA TRP A 65 15.75 1.59 2.26
C TRP A 65 15.94 3.02 1.75
N GLY A 66 14.88 3.80 1.73
CA GLY A 66 14.96 5.23 1.50
C GLY A 66 15.09 5.97 2.83
N HIS A 67 16.26 6.54 3.10
CA HIS A 67 16.45 7.43 4.25
C HIS A 67 16.21 8.87 3.84
N THR A 68 15.43 9.59 4.61
CA THR A 68 15.22 11.03 4.45
C THR A 68 15.99 11.76 5.52
N ASP A 69 16.87 12.61 5.07
CA ASP A 69 17.87 13.31 5.90
C ASP A 69 17.31 14.33 6.88
N SER A 70 16.14 14.38 7.32
CA SER A 70 15.90 15.40 8.30
C SER A 70 14.75 15.27 9.29
N ASN A 71 13.74 14.46 9.10
CA ASN A 71 12.64 14.52 10.07
C ASN A 71 11.86 13.21 10.28
N GLY A 72 12.53 12.09 10.24
CA GLY A 72 11.92 10.80 10.58
C GLY A 72 11.33 10.04 9.38
N PRO A 73 11.00 8.76 9.57
CA PRO A 73 10.45 7.92 8.53
C PRO A 73 9.06 8.42 8.13
N GLY A 74 8.90 8.84 6.89
CA GLY A 74 7.59 9.22 6.33
C GLY A 74 7.49 10.59 5.68
N THR A 75 8.49 11.44 5.75
CA THR A 75 8.47 12.73 5.06
C THR A 75 9.09 12.58 3.66
N GLY A 76 8.35 12.12 2.74
CA GLY A 76 8.40 12.07 1.27
C GLY A 76 9.56 12.65 0.44
N GLN A 77 10.74 12.87 0.97
CA GLN A 77 11.91 13.19 0.20
C GLN A 77 12.81 11.96 0.08
N TYR A 78 12.76 11.31 -1.06
CA TYR A 78 13.65 10.23 -1.45
C TYR A 78 15.04 10.81 -1.75
N GLY A 79 15.83 11.04 -0.69
CA GLY A 79 17.24 11.33 -0.81
C GLY A 79 18.03 10.12 -0.38
N HIS A 80 18.92 9.62 -1.14
CA HIS A 80 19.85 8.52 -0.90
C HIS A 80 19.23 7.14 -0.60
N ILE A 81 19.51 6.19 -1.49
CA ILE A 81 19.25 4.75 -1.27
C ILE A 81 20.43 4.20 -0.47
N ASP A 82 20.25 4.02 0.84
CA ASP A 82 21.37 3.74 1.74
C ASP A 82 21.43 2.31 2.26
N GLY A 83 20.48 1.43 1.90
CA GLY A 83 20.47 0.12 2.51
C GLY A 83 19.49 -0.86 1.91
N ILE A 84 19.36 -2.00 2.60
CA ILE A 84 18.37 -3.03 2.30
C ILE A 84 17.23 -2.89 3.30
N ALA A 85 16.00 -3.05 2.83
CA ALA A 85 14.81 -2.96 3.65
C ALA A 85 13.83 -4.08 3.39
N LEU A 86 13.11 -4.43 4.44
CA LEU A 86 12.00 -5.38 4.43
C LEU A 86 10.79 -4.72 5.09
N SER A 87 9.65 -4.76 4.43
CA SER A 87 8.34 -4.42 5.01
C SER A 87 7.45 -5.64 5.00
N ILE A 88 6.70 -5.85 6.06
CA ILE A 88 5.70 -6.91 6.15
C ILE A 88 4.43 -6.33 6.76
N ASP A 89 3.29 -6.66 6.15
CA ASP A 89 1.97 -6.22 6.55
C ASP A 89 1.00 -7.40 6.62
N TYR A 90 0.05 -7.32 7.52
CA TYR A 90 -1.16 -8.13 7.49
C TYR A 90 -2.36 -7.25 7.19
N LEU A 91 -3.08 -7.59 6.14
CA LEU A 91 -4.21 -6.84 5.60
C LEU A 91 -5.50 -7.63 5.78
N PHE A 92 -6.53 -7.00 6.27
CA PHE A 92 -7.90 -7.50 6.22
C PHE A 92 -8.51 -7.09 4.88
N GLU A 93 -8.83 -8.09 4.07
CA GLU A 93 -9.43 -7.87 2.76
C GLU A 93 -10.94 -7.66 2.92
N MET A 94 -11.45 -6.60 2.32
CA MET A 94 -12.84 -6.19 2.44
C MET A 94 -13.58 -6.43 1.12
N PRO A 95 -14.92 -6.56 1.17
CA PRO A 95 -15.73 -6.70 -0.03
C PRO A 95 -15.52 -5.57 -1.02
N ALA A 96 -15.68 -5.87 -2.30
CA ALA A 96 -15.52 -4.90 -3.38
C ALA A 96 -16.44 -3.68 -3.19
N LEU A 97 -15.86 -2.49 -3.33
CA LEU A 97 -16.59 -1.23 -3.38
C LEU A 97 -17.33 -1.06 -4.70
N ALA A 98 -16.73 -1.54 -5.79
CA ALA A 98 -17.31 -1.47 -7.13
C ALA A 98 -16.79 -2.63 -7.99
N THR A 99 -17.67 -3.14 -8.85
CA THR A 99 -17.35 -4.17 -9.84
C THR A 99 -17.73 -3.68 -11.22
N THR A 100 -16.76 -3.73 -12.14
CA THR A 100 -16.95 -3.37 -13.55
C THR A 100 -16.54 -4.54 -14.45
N GLN A 101 -16.79 -4.42 -15.75
CA GLN A 101 -16.31 -5.42 -16.72
C GLN A 101 -14.79 -5.40 -16.92
N TYR A 102 -14.07 -4.39 -16.41
CA TYR A 102 -12.63 -4.20 -16.61
C TYR A 102 -11.83 -4.45 -15.35
N PHE A 103 -12.37 -4.07 -14.20
CA PHE A 103 -11.71 -4.23 -12.90
C PHE A 103 -12.73 -4.29 -11.77
N ASN A 104 -12.31 -4.84 -10.64
CA ASN A 104 -12.96 -4.72 -9.35
C ASN A 104 -12.14 -3.77 -8.49
N LEU A 105 -12.82 -2.86 -7.82
CA LEU A 105 -12.24 -1.97 -6.84
C LEU A 105 -12.51 -2.55 -5.45
N ASP A 106 -11.47 -3.12 -4.87
CA ASP A 106 -11.49 -3.66 -3.51
C ASP A 106 -10.81 -2.67 -2.56
N TRP A 107 -10.97 -2.89 -1.28
CA TRP A 107 -10.27 -2.12 -0.28
C TRP A 107 -9.80 -3.04 0.83
N ASN A 108 -8.75 -2.62 1.49
CA ASN A 108 -8.18 -3.34 2.61
C ASN A 108 -7.72 -2.37 3.69
N PHE A 109 -7.54 -2.89 4.89
CA PHE A 109 -6.87 -2.18 5.95
C PHE A 109 -6.08 -3.16 6.81
N GLY A 110 -5.05 -2.64 7.49
CA GLY A 110 -4.24 -3.53 8.28
C GLY A 110 -3.16 -2.81 9.06
N LEU A 111 -2.24 -3.59 9.53
CA LEU A 111 -1.06 -3.15 10.26
C LEU A 111 0.17 -3.82 9.67
N GLY A 112 1.26 -3.10 9.73
CA GLY A 112 2.53 -3.61 9.28
C GLY A 112 3.70 -2.88 9.89
N GLY A 113 4.87 -3.18 9.38
CA GLY A 113 6.08 -2.54 9.79
C GLY A 113 7.21 -2.78 8.81
N GLY A 114 8.29 -2.08 9.02
CA GLY A 114 9.48 -2.21 8.20
C GLY A 114 10.75 -2.09 9.01
N VAL A 115 11.78 -2.77 8.50
CA VAL A 115 13.14 -2.69 8.99
C VAL A 115 14.07 -2.38 7.83
N GLY A 116 15.00 -1.47 8.06
CA GLY A 116 16.03 -1.13 7.10
C GLY A 116 17.41 -1.17 7.72
N VAL A 117 18.38 -1.68 6.96
CA VAL A 117 19.78 -1.79 7.39
C VAL A 117 20.65 -1.01 6.42
N PRO A 118 21.31 0.06 6.86
CA PRO A 118 22.24 0.81 6.02
C PRO A 118 23.40 -0.06 5.55
N THR A 119 23.80 0.04 4.28
CA THR A 119 24.93 -0.73 3.73
C THR A 119 26.29 -0.06 3.97
N ALA A 120 26.29 1.24 4.15
CA ALA A 120 27.53 2.04 4.38
C ALA A 120 27.85 2.26 5.88
N GLY A 121 27.19 1.51 6.77
CA GLY A 121 27.27 1.72 8.22
C GLY A 121 26.21 2.73 8.68
N GLY A 122 25.81 2.60 9.94
CA GLY A 122 24.76 3.42 10.53
C GLY A 122 23.82 2.59 11.42
N THR A 123 22.82 3.25 11.97
CA THR A 123 21.85 2.59 12.84
C THR A 123 20.69 2.00 12.00
N PRO A 124 20.31 0.74 12.20
CA PRO A 124 19.14 0.19 11.58
C PRO A 124 17.87 0.99 11.90
N GLY A 125 17.00 1.13 10.90
CA GLY A 125 15.69 1.76 11.07
C GLY A 125 14.61 0.72 11.32
N VAL A 126 13.68 1.04 12.21
CA VAL A 126 12.47 0.23 12.46
C VAL A 126 11.27 1.15 12.54
N ALA A 127 10.20 0.79 11.86
CA ALA A 127 8.94 1.53 11.91
C ALA A 127 7.74 0.57 11.93
N VAL A 128 6.64 1.03 12.49
CA VAL A 128 5.31 0.39 12.41
C VAL A 128 4.35 1.31 11.68
N ALA A 129 3.40 0.74 10.98
CA ALA A 129 2.45 1.52 10.18
C ALA A 129 1.03 0.94 10.24
N GLY A 130 0.05 1.83 10.21
CA GLY A 130 -1.28 1.47 9.76
C GLY A 130 -1.31 1.43 8.23
N VAL A 131 -2.18 0.62 7.67
CA VAL A 131 -2.36 0.50 6.22
C VAL A 131 -3.83 0.64 5.90
N ALA A 132 -4.17 1.45 4.91
CA ALA A 132 -5.50 1.50 4.31
C ALA A 132 -5.34 1.63 2.79
N GLY A 133 -5.84 0.66 2.05
CA GLY A 133 -5.59 0.52 0.62
C GLY A 133 -6.84 0.45 -0.24
N LEU A 134 -6.69 0.91 -1.47
CA LEU A 134 -7.59 0.68 -2.58
C LEU A 134 -6.87 -0.19 -3.61
N GLU A 135 -7.51 -1.28 -4.03
CA GLU A 135 -6.94 -2.27 -4.92
C GLU A 135 -7.78 -2.42 -6.19
N PHE A 136 -7.17 -2.12 -7.31
CA PHE A 136 -7.77 -2.27 -8.65
C PHE A 136 -7.37 -3.63 -9.21
N ASN A 137 -8.26 -4.60 -9.12
CA ASN A 137 -8.07 -5.95 -9.63
C ASN A 137 -8.60 -6.06 -11.04
N PHE A 138 -7.73 -6.18 -12.05
CA PHE A 138 -8.13 -6.24 -13.45
C PHE A 138 -8.76 -7.61 -13.77
N THR A 139 -9.95 -7.59 -14.39
CA THR A 139 -10.72 -8.83 -14.66
C THR A 139 -10.18 -9.64 -15.84
N LYS A 140 -9.51 -9.00 -16.79
CA LYS A 140 -8.98 -9.63 -18.00
C LYS A 140 -7.48 -9.94 -17.95
N LEU A 141 -6.79 -9.39 -16.98
CA LEU A 141 -5.35 -9.56 -16.79
C LEU A 141 -5.10 -10.01 -15.35
N PRO A 142 -4.15 -10.91 -15.12
CA PRO A 142 -3.78 -11.32 -13.76
C PRO A 142 -2.95 -10.22 -13.08
N LEU A 143 -3.47 -8.99 -13.06
CA LEU A 143 -2.79 -7.82 -12.51
C LEU A 143 -3.63 -7.17 -11.42
N ASP A 144 -2.96 -6.65 -10.40
CA ASP A 144 -3.52 -5.65 -9.50
C ASP A 144 -2.66 -4.38 -9.49
N LEU A 145 -3.33 -3.27 -9.22
CA LEU A 145 -2.73 -2.00 -8.85
C LEU A 145 -3.30 -1.60 -7.50
N THR A 146 -2.47 -1.54 -6.48
CA THR A 146 -2.87 -1.12 -5.13
C THR A 146 -2.27 0.23 -4.82
N ILE A 147 -3.06 1.13 -4.22
CA ILE A 147 -2.62 2.41 -3.68
C ILE A 147 -3.00 2.43 -2.21
N GLU A 148 -2.04 2.73 -1.34
CA GLU A 148 -2.22 2.65 0.10
C GLU A 148 -1.83 3.95 0.79
N TYR A 149 -2.59 4.31 1.79
CA TYR A 149 -2.25 5.32 2.79
C TYR A 149 -1.61 4.61 3.98
N ARG A 150 -0.43 5.09 4.41
CA ARG A 150 0.41 4.46 5.44
C ARG A 150 0.90 5.46 6.47
N PRO A 151 0.10 5.85 7.47
CA PRO A 151 0.62 6.55 8.63
C PRO A 151 1.59 5.63 9.39
N ALA A 152 2.76 6.14 9.73
CA ALA A 152 3.82 5.34 10.34
C ALA A 152 4.42 6.02 11.57
N VAL A 153 4.91 5.19 12.49
CA VAL A 153 5.70 5.62 13.64
C VAL A 153 7.06 4.94 13.54
N GLY A 154 8.11 5.75 13.39
CA GLY A 154 9.49 5.30 13.52
C GLY A 154 9.81 5.01 14.98
N LEU A 155 10.50 3.90 15.23
CA LEU A 155 10.91 3.46 16.56
C LEU A 155 12.42 3.56 16.73
N LEU A 156 13.19 3.32 15.67
CA LEU A 156 14.64 3.38 15.63
C LEU A 156 15.11 4.11 14.36
N PRO A 157 16.23 4.87 14.43
CA PRO A 157 17.07 5.15 15.60
C PRO A 157 16.48 6.16 16.59
N GLY A 158 15.37 6.78 16.25
CA GLY A 158 14.63 7.70 17.09
C GLY A 158 13.14 7.63 16.83
N VAL A 159 12.35 8.05 17.79
CA VAL A 159 10.88 8.09 17.64
C VAL A 159 10.50 9.25 16.73
N GLY A 160 9.76 8.94 15.66
CA GLY A 160 9.23 9.92 14.72
C GLY A 160 7.83 9.51 14.24
N ILE A 161 7.00 10.48 13.95
CA ILE A 161 5.62 10.23 13.48
C ILE A 161 5.49 10.80 12.07
N GLY A 162 5.14 9.94 11.11
CA GLY A 162 4.81 10.30 9.74
C GLY A 162 3.33 10.03 9.48
N LEU A 163 2.52 11.08 9.45
CA LEU A 163 1.08 10.93 9.22
C LEU A 163 0.68 10.90 7.74
N ILE A 164 1.58 11.31 6.85
CA ILE A 164 1.32 11.38 5.42
C ILE A 164 2.30 10.45 4.71
N GLY A 165 1.84 9.26 4.37
CA GLY A 165 2.57 8.29 3.57
C GLY A 165 1.63 7.67 2.55
N PHE A 166 2.08 7.59 1.29
CA PHE A 166 1.38 6.86 0.24
C PHE A 166 2.35 5.90 -0.41
N THR A 167 1.86 4.71 -0.67
CA THR A 167 2.60 3.66 -1.36
C THR A 167 1.76 3.08 -2.47
N ALA A 168 2.42 2.41 -3.42
CA ALA A 168 1.73 1.73 -4.50
C ALA A 168 2.40 0.39 -4.81
N HIS A 169 1.59 -0.55 -5.30
CA HIS A 169 2.04 -1.86 -5.74
C HIS A 169 1.42 -2.19 -7.10
N LEU A 170 2.22 -2.80 -7.96
CA LEU A 170 1.77 -3.39 -9.21
C LEU A 170 2.24 -4.84 -9.23
N ARG A 171 1.31 -5.81 -9.26
CA ARG A 171 1.62 -7.24 -9.15
C ARG A 171 0.92 -8.05 -10.22
N VAL A 172 1.57 -9.14 -10.60
CA VAL A 172 1.01 -10.24 -11.41
C VAL A 172 0.66 -11.38 -10.47
N TRP A 173 -0.48 -12.00 -10.66
CA TRP A 173 -0.97 -13.12 -9.84
C TRP A 173 -0.78 -14.47 -10.53
N PHE A 174 -0.50 -15.50 -9.71
CA PHE A 174 -0.22 -16.86 -10.15
C PHE A 174 -1.10 -17.88 -9.42
#